data_40e63cab5e7cc639c91e47ecdb827d7a
#
_entry.id   40e63cab5e7cc639c91e47ecdb827d7a
#
_cell.length_a   1.000
_cell.length_b   1.000
_cell.length_c   1.000
_cell.angle_alpha   90.00
_cell.angle_beta   90.00
_cell.angle_gamma   90.00
#
_symmetry.space_group_name_H-M   'P 1'
#
loop_
_entity.id
_entity.type
_entity.pdbx_description
1 polymer ?
#
loop_
_entity_poly.entity_id
_entity_poly.type
_entity_poly.pdbx_seq_one_letter_code
_entity_poly.pdbx_strand_id
1 'polypeptide(L)'
;MRKHDLSYFFGEGMRNMFSLGFMSFAAVGITVACLVVMGTFSLVAYNAQVQLQQLESEYEILAFVDESCDDAQTKAVGRAIEQRDNVKECVFISKEEAMKSFEARYEGDNMFQNLDPEILRDRYAVYVDDLSISGKTAQDILDNVEGVANVRVDEDIAGGFITLRNVASVVCIALIAILLLVSVFIISHTIKLTTFDRRDELAIMKMDGATTGFLRWP
;
A
#
# COMPACT_ATOMS: atom_id res chain seq x y z
N MET A 1 -38.04 -5.56 -19.12
CA MET A 1 -37.83 -6.88 -18.50
C MET A 1 -38.63 -6.94 -17.22
N ARG A 2 -39.58 -7.85 -17.12
CA ARG A 2 -40.47 -8.01 -15.95
C ARG A 2 -39.66 -8.69 -14.82
N LYS A 3 -39.90 -8.28 -13.57
CA LYS A 3 -39.22 -8.88 -12.37
C LYS A 3 -39.42 -10.40 -12.26
N HIS A 4 -40.47 -10.95 -12.86
CA HIS A 4 -40.71 -12.39 -12.91
C HIS A 4 -39.75 -13.17 -13.80
N ASP A 5 -39.19 -12.55 -14.84
CA ASP A 5 -38.25 -13.22 -15.73
C ASP A 5 -36.89 -13.47 -15.03
N LEU A 6 -36.40 -12.52 -14.19
CA LEU A 6 -35.17 -12.68 -13.45
C LEU A 6 -35.20 -13.81 -12.41
N SER A 7 -36.34 -13.96 -11.69
CA SER A 7 -36.50 -15.03 -10.71
C SER A 7 -36.62 -16.41 -11.39
N TYR A 8 -37.22 -16.49 -12.55
CA TYR A 8 -37.27 -17.71 -13.35
C TYR A 8 -35.88 -18.11 -13.84
N PHE A 9 -35.13 -17.17 -14.43
CA PHE A 9 -33.78 -17.45 -14.92
C PHE A 9 -32.82 -17.83 -13.81
N PHE A 10 -32.93 -17.20 -12.63
CA PHE A 10 -32.13 -17.58 -11.48
C PHE A 10 -32.47 -18.96 -10.94
N GLY A 11 -33.76 -19.29 -10.87
CA GLY A 11 -34.22 -20.63 -10.46
C GLY A 11 -33.81 -21.73 -11.43
N GLU A 12 -33.91 -21.46 -12.74
CA GLU A 12 -33.50 -22.38 -13.80
C GLU A 12 -32.00 -22.55 -13.83
N GLY A 13 -31.23 -21.47 -13.67
CA GLY A 13 -29.76 -21.52 -13.56
C GLY A 13 -29.30 -22.36 -12.38
N MET A 14 -29.91 -22.19 -11.20
CA MET A 14 -29.63 -23.02 -10.01
C MET A 14 -29.97 -24.49 -10.24
N ARG A 15 -31.13 -24.78 -10.79
CA ARG A 15 -31.57 -26.16 -11.07
C ARG A 15 -30.66 -26.83 -12.09
N ASN A 16 -30.25 -26.12 -13.12
CA ASN A 16 -29.33 -26.59 -14.13
C ASN A 16 -27.92 -26.84 -13.58
N MET A 17 -27.46 -26.00 -12.64
CA MET A 17 -26.18 -26.19 -11.95
C MET A 17 -26.15 -27.51 -11.16
N PHE A 18 -27.25 -27.88 -10.52
CA PHE A 18 -27.37 -29.16 -9.81
C PHE A 18 -27.62 -30.36 -10.74
N SER A 19 -28.27 -30.14 -11.91
CA SER A 19 -28.54 -31.20 -12.89
C SER A 19 -27.32 -31.60 -13.70
N LEU A 20 -26.36 -30.68 -13.96
CA LEU A 20 -25.09 -30.94 -14.67
C LEU A 20 -24.02 -31.63 -13.82
N GLY A 21 -24.34 -31.91 -12.55
CA GLY A 21 -23.52 -32.76 -11.69
C GLY A 21 -22.13 -32.16 -11.35
N PHE A 22 -21.16 -33.05 -11.18
CA PHE A 22 -19.84 -32.75 -10.64
C PHE A 22 -19.03 -31.68 -11.41
N MET A 23 -19.27 -31.57 -12.71
CA MET A 23 -18.51 -30.66 -13.59
C MET A 23 -18.83 -29.18 -13.35
N SER A 24 -20.11 -28.83 -13.16
CA SER A 24 -20.53 -27.46 -12.81
C SER A 24 -20.07 -27.07 -11.40
N PHE A 25 -20.10 -28.04 -10.48
CA PHE A 25 -19.63 -27.82 -9.11
C PHE A 25 -18.12 -27.54 -9.07
N ALA A 26 -17.35 -28.28 -9.85
CA ALA A 26 -15.92 -28.04 -9.99
C ALA A 26 -15.60 -26.66 -10.59
N ALA A 27 -16.35 -26.24 -11.61
CA ALA A 27 -16.17 -24.95 -12.25
C ALA A 27 -16.46 -23.77 -11.30
N VAL A 28 -17.57 -23.83 -10.55
CA VAL A 28 -17.91 -22.85 -9.53
C VAL A 28 -16.85 -22.84 -8.42
N GLY A 29 -16.43 -24.01 -7.94
CA GLY A 29 -15.41 -24.14 -6.90
C GLY A 29 -14.08 -23.50 -7.31
N ILE A 30 -13.63 -23.73 -8.55
CA ILE A 30 -12.40 -23.12 -9.07
C ILE A 30 -12.56 -21.58 -9.16
N THR A 31 -13.70 -21.10 -9.65
CA THR A 31 -13.96 -19.66 -9.75
C THR A 31 -13.95 -18.99 -8.37
N VAL A 32 -14.63 -19.58 -7.39
CA VAL A 32 -14.64 -19.09 -6.01
C VAL A 32 -13.23 -19.11 -5.42
N ALA A 33 -12.47 -20.20 -5.61
CA ALA A 33 -11.09 -20.28 -5.15
C ALA A 33 -10.21 -19.18 -5.75
N CYS A 34 -10.31 -18.91 -7.06
CA CYS A 34 -9.59 -17.83 -7.73
C CYS A 34 -9.96 -16.44 -7.15
N LEU A 35 -11.25 -16.19 -6.89
CA LEU A 35 -11.70 -14.92 -6.31
C LEU A 35 -11.21 -14.74 -4.88
N VAL A 36 -11.23 -15.82 -4.07
CA VAL A 36 -10.69 -15.80 -2.70
C VAL A 36 -9.19 -15.52 -2.70
N VAL A 37 -8.44 -16.21 -3.56
CA VAL A 37 -6.99 -15.98 -3.69
C VAL A 37 -6.72 -14.54 -4.12
N MET A 38 -7.40 -14.04 -5.15
CA MET A 38 -7.23 -12.67 -5.62
C MET A 38 -7.58 -11.63 -4.53
N GLY A 39 -8.68 -11.83 -3.78
CA GLY A 39 -9.07 -10.97 -2.67
C GLY A 39 -8.04 -10.98 -1.54
N THR A 40 -7.52 -12.16 -1.18
CA THR A 40 -6.48 -12.30 -0.16
C THR A 40 -5.20 -11.58 -0.56
N PHE A 41 -4.73 -11.77 -1.79
CA PHE A 41 -3.53 -11.05 -2.29
C PHE A 41 -3.73 -9.53 -2.33
N SER A 42 -4.90 -9.06 -2.74
CA SER A 42 -5.23 -7.63 -2.73
C SER A 42 -5.20 -7.03 -1.32
N LEU A 43 -5.74 -7.76 -0.33
CA LEU A 43 -5.69 -7.35 1.07
C LEU A 43 -4.27 -7.35 1.63
N VAL A 44 -3.47 -8.36 1.33
CA VAL A 44 -2.06 -8.41 1.74
C VAL A 44 -1.27 -7.26 1.13
N ALA A 45 -1.45 -6.98 -0.16
CA ALA A 45 -0.80 -5.87 -0.85
C ALA A 45 -1.18 -4.53 -0.23
N TYR A 46 -2.47 -4.30 0.06
CA TYR A 46 -2.94 -3.09 0.71
C TYR A 46 -2.35 -2.93 2.12
N ASN A 47 -2.38 -3.99 2.94
CA ASN A 47 -1.80 -3.94 4.28
C ASN A 47 -0.28 -3.70 4.25
N ALA A 48 0.44 -4.32 3.32
CA ALA A 48 1.87 -4.09 3.15
C ALA A 48 2.17 -2.62 2.81
N GLN A 49 1.38 -2.00 1.92
CA GLN A 49 1.52 -0.58 1.60
C GLN A 49 1.26 0.33 2.81
N VAL A 50 0.21 0.04 3.59
CA VAL A 50 -0.10 0.81 4.81
C VAL A 50 1.03 0.69 5.83
N GLN A 51 1.57 -0.50 6.04
CA GLN A 51 2.70 -0.72 6.95
C GLN A 51 3.96 0.02 6.50
N LEU A 52 4.27 -0.01 5.20
CA LEU A 52 5.39 0.73 4.65
C LEU A 52 5.22 2.24 4.81
N GLN A 53 4.02 2.79 4.56
CA GLN A 53 3.74 4.21 4.78
C GLN A 53 3.88 4.60 6.26
N GLN A 54 3.51 3.72 7.18
CA GLN A 54 3.70 3.98 8.60
C GLN A 54 5.19 4.04 8.96
N LEU A 55 6.01 3.10 8.46
CA LEU A 55 7.46 3.13 8.64
C LEU A 55 8.11 4.35 7.98
N GLU A 56 7.64 4.74 6.80
CA GLU A 56 8.10 5.96 6.11
C GLU A 56 7.76 7.22 6.94
N SER A 57 6.61 7.24 7.62
CA SER A 57 6.20 8.38 8.45
C SER A 57 6.96 8.49 9.78
N GLU A 58 7.65 7.44 10.22
CA GLU A 58 8.54 7.44 11.38
C GLU A 58 9.97 7.87 11.02
N TYR A 59 10.26 8.03 9.73
CA TYR A 59 11.57 8.51 9.27
C TYR A 59 11.70 10.01 9.51
N GLU A 60 12.76 10.39 10.21
CA GLU A 60 13.02 11.78 10.61
C GLU A 60 14.25 12.35 9.89
N ILE A 61 14.15 13.59 9.44
CA ILE A 61 15.26 14.43 9.04
C ILE A 61 15.73 15.17 10.29
N LEU A 62 17.02 15.14 10.59
CA LEU A 62 17.57 15.82 11.75
C LEU A 62 18.13 17.18 11.33
N ALA A 63 17.46 18.28 11.76
CA ALA A 63 17.94 19.64 11.57
C ALA A 63 18.60 20.13 12.88
N PHE A 64 19.91 20.34 12.86
CA PHE A 64 20.67 20.78 14.00
C PHE A 64 20.63 22.31 14.10
N VAL A 65 20.29 22.81 15.28
CA VAL A 65 20.25 24.25 15.58
C VAL A 65 21.67 24.75 15.82
N ASP A 66 21.96 25.98 15.38
CA ASP A 66 23.23 26.64 15.65
C ASP A 66 23.37 26.97 17.15
N GLU A 67 24.52 26.68 17.72
CA GLU A 67 24.82 26.91 19.14
C GLU A 67 24.76 28.38 19.56
N SER A 68 24.82 29.29 18.60
CA SER A 68 24.69 30.75 18.84
C SER A 68 23.25 31.21 19.03
N CYS A 69 22.27 30.35 18.76
CA CYS A 69 20.86 30.64 18.90
C CYS A 69 20.41 30.64 20.35
N ASP A 70 19.67 31.69 20.74
CA ASP A 70 18.96 31.70 22.03
C ASP A 70 17.65 30.88 21.96
N ASP A 71 16.98 30.71 23.11
CA ASP A 71 15.71 29.95 23.19
C ASP A 71 14.60 30.54 22.29
N ALA A 72 14.60 31.86 22.08
CA ALA A 72 13.61 32.52 21.24
C ALA A 72 13.89 32.27 19.77
N GLN A 73 15.16 32.32 19.38
CA GLN A 73 15.63 32.00 18.03
C GLN A 73 15.42 30.54 17.70
N THR A 74 15.74 29.63 18.63
CA THR A 74 15.47 28.19 18.46
C THR A 74 14.01 27.92 18.14
N LYS A 75 13.07 28.53 18.88
CA LYS A 75 11.63 28.42 18.60
C LYS A 75 11.23 29.06 17.25
N ALA A 76 11.94 30.09 16.81
CA ALA A 76 11.70 30.71 15.51
C ALA A 76 12.15 29.77 14.37
N VAL A 77 13.30 29.08 14.54
CA VAL A 77 13.78 28.04 13.63
C VAL A 77 12.73 26.94 13.45
N GLY A 78 12.17 26.40 14.54
CA GLY A 78 11.13 25.36 14.47
C GLY A 78 9.92 25.81 13.63
N ARG A 79 9.41 27.04 13.90
CA ARG A 79 8.28 27.60 13.13
C ARG A 79 8.63 27.85 11.66
N ALA A 80 9.86 28.20 11.35
CA ALA A 80 10.31 28.39 9.97
C ALA A 80 10.43 27.04 9.22
N ILE A 81 10.86 25.99 9.91
CA ILE A 81 10.88 24.62 9.37
C ILE A 81 9.46 24.12 9.10
N GLU A 82 8.52 24.28 10.04
CA GLU A 82 7.11 23.86 9.88
C GLU A 82 6.40 24.49 8.68
N GLN A 83 6.84 25.66 8.25
CA GLN A 83 6.27 26.38 7.10
C GLN A 83 6.85 25.94 5.75
N ARG A 84 7.79 25.01 5.73
CA ARG A 84 8.38 24.52 4.50
C ARG A 84 7.51 23.48 3.82
N ASP A 85 7.60 23.43 2.51
CA ASP A 85 6.93 22.42 1.70
C ASP A 85 7.42 21.01 2.08
N ASN A 86 6.52 20.05 2.06
CA ASN A 86 6.79 18.63 2.40
C ASN A 86 7.10 18.37 3.89
N VAL A 87 6.99 19.37 4.77
CA VAL A 87 7.13 19.17 6.22
C VAL A 87 5.76 18.89 6.82
N LYS A 88 5.63 17.72 7.45
CA LYS A 88 4.41 17.27 8.11
C LYS A 88 4.36 17.68 9.58
N GLU A 89 5.46 17.49 10.27
CA GLU A 89 5.60 17.75 11.69
C GLU A 89 7.05 18.08 12.02
N CYS A 90 7.27 18.93 13.02
CA CYS A 90 8.58 19.35 13.49
C CYS A 90 8.62 19.26 15.02
N VAL A 91 9.43 18.36 15.56
CA VAL A 91 9.53 18.11 17.01
C VAL A 91 10.90 18.54 17.51
N PHE A 92 10.92 19.44 18.50
CA PHE A 92 12.16 19.85 19.15
C PHE A 92 12.68 18.77 20.07
N ILE A 93 13.96 18.45 19.97
CA ILE A 93 14.68 17.50 20.81
C ILE A 93 15.89 18.21 21.39
N SER A 94 15.89 18.41 22.71
CA SER A 94 17.03 19.03 23.39
C SER A 94 18.24 18.06 23.41
N LYS A 95 19.44 18.63 23.61
CA LYS A 95 20.66 17.83 23.75
C LYS A 95 20.57 16.79 24.88
N GLU A 96 19.88 17.14 25.99
CA GLU A 96 19.67 16.22 27.11
C GLU A 96 18.75 15.06 26.76
N GLU A 97 17.67 15.33 26.01
CA GLU A 97 16.71 14.32 25.53
C GLU A 97 17.37 13.43 24.45
N ALA A 98 18.14 14.03 23.58
CA ALA A 98 18.94 13.31 22.61
C ALA A 98 19.95 12.37 23.26
N MET A 99 20.61 12.80 24.36
CA MET A 99 21.54 11.96 25.10
C MET A 99 20.85 10.79 25.76
N LYS A 100 19.69 11.00 26.42
CA LYS A 100 18.90 9.91 27.00
C LYS A 100 18.48 8.87 25.96
N SER A 101 18.06 9.32 24.77
CA SER A 101 17.69 8.43 23.68
C SER A 101 18.91 7.65 23.15
N PHE A 102 20.08 8.28 23.13
CA PHE A 102 21.33 7.64 22.74
C PHE A 102 21.75 6.58 23.75
N GLU A 103 21.76 6.91 25.04
CA GLU A 103 22.08 5.97 26.12
C GLU A 103 21.14 4.75 26.14
N ALA A 104 19.82 4.98 25.95
CA ALA A 104 18.85 3.90 25.89
C ALA A 104 19.07 2.96 24.69
N ARG A 105 19.54 3.50 23.55
CA ARG A 105 19.83 2.70 22.35
C ARG A 105 21.07 1.82 22.49
N TYR A 106 22.06 2.26 23.27
CA TYR A 106 23.33 1.58 23.52
C TYR A 106 23.43 1.05 24.96
N GLU A 107 22.30 0.70 25.56
CA GLU A 107 22.23 0.12 26.90
C GLU A 107 23.01 -1.20 26.94
N GLY A 108 24.14 -1.21 27.67
CA GLY A 108 25.04 -2.36 27.78
C GLY A 108 26.43 -2.18 27.15
N ASP A 109 26.68 -1.13 26.41
CA ASP A 109 28.00 -0.81 25.89
C ASP A 109 28.69 0.26 26.76
N ASN A 110 29.70 -0.17 27.53
CA ASN A 110 30.44 0.70 28.44
C ASN A 110 31.19 1.85 27.74
N MET A 111 31.34 1.81 26.43
CA MET A 111 32.04 2.83 25.65
C MET A 111 31.26 4.14 25.56
N PHE A 112 29.92 4.08 25.68
CA PHE A 112 29.03 5.21 25.53
C PHE A 112 28.41 5.69 26.85
N GLN A 113 28.76 5.06 27.97
CA GLN A 113 28.32 5.48 29.29
C GLN A 113 29.14 6.70 29.77
N ASN A 114 28.47 7.72 30.25
CA ASN A 114 29.02 8.99 30.76
C ASN A 114 29.58 9.94 29.68
N LEU A 115 28.97 9.98 28.51
CA LEU A 115 29.22 11.05 27.56
C LEU A 115 28.60 12.38 28.07
N ASP A 116 29.31 13.49 27.86
CA ASP A 116 28.81 14.80 28.22
C ASP A 116 27.68 15.20 27.24
N PRO A 117 26.48 15.58 27.71
CA PRO A 117 25.42 16.08 26.83
C PRO A 117 25.83 17.24 25.93
N GLU A 118 26.87 18.02 26.31
CA GLU A 118 27.40 19.12 25.51
C GLU A 118 28.02 18.68 24.17
N ILE A 119 28.28 17.38 23.99
CA ILE A 119 28.75 16.83 22.71
C ILE A 119 27.62 16.81 21.67
N LEU A 120 26.36 16.78 22.12
CA LEU A 120 25.19 16.79 21.26
C LEU A 120 24.65 18.23 21.16
N ARG A 121 24.02 18.50 20.00
CA ARG A 121 23.36 19.78 19.74
C ARG A 121 21.85 19.63 19.84
N ASP A 122 21.20 20.75 20.17
CA ASP A 122 19.76 20.85 20.02
C ASP A 122 19.40 20.62 18.57
N ARG A 123 18.31 19.91 18.33
CA ARG A 123 17.90 19.56 16.99
C ARG A 123 16.39 19.50 16.87
N TYR A 124 15.92 19.61 15.65
CA TYR A 124 14.56 19.33 15.27
C TYR A 124 14.51 18.00 14.54
N ALA A 125 13.61 17.10 14.97
CA ALA A 125 13.18 15.96 14.20
C ALA A 125 12.08 16.41 13.25
N VAL A 126 12.36 16.40 11.96
CA VAL A 126 11.45 16.86 10.91
C VAL A 126 10.89 15.66 10.19
N TYR A 127 9.60 15.45 10.31
CA TYR A 127 8.86 14.41 9.60
C TYR A 127 8.34 14.95 8.29
N VAL A 128 8.47 14.18 7.21
CA VAL A 128 8.08 14.61 5.86
C VAL A 128 6.90 13.80 5.33
N ASP A 129 6.11 14.41 4.44
CA ASP A 129 4.98 13.74 3.78
C ASP A 129 5.45 12.79 2.67
N ASP A 130 6.45 13.20 1.89
CA ASP A 130 7.02 12.41 0.80
C ASP A 130 8.53 12.23 0.99
N LEU A 131 8.92 10.99 1.25
CA LEU A 131 10.32 10.61 1.44
C LEU A 131 11.16 10.76 0.16
N SER A 132 10.51 10.68 -1.02
CA SER A 132 11.20 10.75 -2.31
C SER A 132 11.90 12.08 -2.56
N ILE A 133 11.46 13.13 -1.87
CA ILE A 133 12.03 14.48 -1.96
C ILE A 133 12.67 14.95 -0.66
N SER A 134 12.91 14.03 0.29
CA SER A 134 13.52 14.34 1.61
C SER A 134 14.86 15.06 1.48
N GLY A 135 15.72 14.65 0.55
CA GLY A 135 17.00 15.34 0.28
C GLY A 135 16.82 16.78 -0.20
N LYS A 136 15.80 17.07 -1.04
CA LYS A 136 15.49 18.43 -1.47
C LYS A 136 14.92 19.27 -0.32
N THR A 137 14.06 18.67 0.48
CA THR A 137 13.49 19.32 1.68
C THR A 137 14.59 19.66 2.67
N ALA A 138 15.54 18.76 2.90
CA ALA A 138 16.69 19.03 3.77
C ALA A 138 17.58 20.17 3.24
N GLN A 139 17.84 20.19 1.94
CA GLN A 139 18.58 21.25 1.30
C GLN A 139 17.86 22.59 1.42
N ASP A 140 16.54 22.63 1.19
CA ASP A 140 15.70 23.82 1.35
C ASP A 140 15.73 24.35 2.79
N ILE A 141 15.66 23.47 3.78
CA ILE A 141 15.76 23.84 5.19
C ILE A 141 17.15 24.44 5.47
N LEU A 142 18.22 23.80 4.99
CA LEU A 142 19.59 24.27 5.21
C LEU A 142 19.86 25.65 4.57
N ASP A 143 19.37 25.87 3.35
CA ASP A 143 19.65 27.07 2.57
C ASP A 143 18.78 28.27 2.96
N ASN A 144 17.55 28.03 3.44
CA ASN A 144 16.54 29.07 3.60
C ASN A 144 16.03 29.26 5.04
N VAL A 145 16.50 28.45 6.01
CA VAL A 145 16.15 28.64 7.42
C VAL A 145 17.35 29.15 8.21
N GLU A 146 17.31 30.43 8.61
CA GLU A 146 18.35 31.01 9.45
C GLU A 146 18.38 30.35 10.83
N GLY A 147 19.58 30.02 11.33
CA GLY A 147 19.77 29.36 12.63
C GLY A 147 19.86 27.83 12.56
N VAL A 148 19.80 27.24 11.38
CA VAL A 148 20.10 25.82 11.14
C VAL A 148 21.59 25.69 10.79
N ALA A 149 22.34 24.95 11.61
CA ALA A 149 23.78 24.75 11.40
C ALA A 149 24.05 23.60 10.39
N ASN A 150 23.24 22.57 10.43
CA ASN A 150 23.37 21.39 9.56
C ASN A 150 22.05 20.63 9.48
N VAL A 151 21.85 19.93 8.39
CA VAL A 151 20.71 19.01 8.22
C VAL A 151 21.24 17.64 7.81
N ARG A 152 20.83 16.63 8.55
CA ARG A 152 21.22 15.25 8.27
C ARG A 152 20.01 14.46 7.76
N VAL A 153 20.16 13.91 6.58
CA VAL A 153 19.24 12.96 5.93
C VAL A 153 19.99 11.66 5.71
N ASP A 154 19.37 10.57 6.04
CA ASP A 154 19.92 9.25 5.72
C ASP A 154 19.33 8.80 4.38
N GLU A 155 19.94 9.30 3.28
CA GLU A 155 19.45 9.06 1.91
C GLU A 155 19.44 7.58 1.53
N ASP A 156 20.38 6.80 2.09
CA ASP A 156 20.44 5.36 1.84
C ASP A 156 19.23 4.64 2.43
N ILE A 157 18.81 5.02 3.63
CA ILE A 157 17.61 4.47 4.28
C ILE A 157 16.35 4.92 3.54
N ALA A 158 16.23 6.21 3.25
CA ALA A 158 15.10 6.75 2.49
C ALA A 158 14.97 6.09 1.12
N GLY A 159 16.07 5.97 0.38
CA GLY A 159 16.13 5.29 -0.92
C GLY A 159 15.76 3.80 -0.83
N GLY A 160 16.14 3.13 0.26
CA GLY A 160 15.80 1.75 0.55
C GLY A 160 14.29 1.56 0.70
N PHE A 161 13.60 2.41 1.48
CA PHE A 161 12.15 2.37 1.64
C PHE A 161 11.40 2.60 0.32
N ILE A 162 11.81 3.62 -0.44
CA ILE A 162 11.21 3.94 -1.74
C ILE A 162 11.36 2.76 -2.71
N THR A 163 12.54 2.16 -2.77
CA THR A 163 12.81 1.01 -3.63
C THR A 163 11.97 -0.18 -3.22
N LEU A 164 11.88 -0.50 -1.93
CA LEU A 164 11.07 -1.59 -1.40
C LEU A 164 9.59 -1.40 -1.72
N ARG A 165 9.05 -0.19 -1.51
CA ARG A 165 7.67 0.17 -1.85
C ARG A 165 7.38 -0.04 -3.34
N ASN A 166 8.26 0.45 -4.21
CA ASN A 166 8.08 0.36 -5.66
C ASN A 166 8.15 -1.10 -6.13
N VAL A 167 9.12 -1.88 -5.66
CA VAL A 167 9.25 -3.31 -5.99
C VAL A 167 8.02 -4.07 -5.50
N ALA A 168 7.61 -3.88 -4.26
CA ALA A 168 6.42 -4.52 -3.70
C ALA A 168 5.16 -4.18 -4.52
N SER A 169 4.97 -2.90 -4.87
CA SER A 169 3.84 -2.44 -5.67
C SER A 169 3.82 -3.09 -7.07
N VAL A 170 4.95 -3.11 -7.78
CA VAL A 170 5.06 -3.72 -9.11
C VAL A 170 4.78 -5.22 -9.06
N VAL A 171 5.33 -5.93 -8.07
CA VAL A 171 5.10 -7.37 -7.88
C VAL A 171 3.62 -7.64 -7.58
N CYS A 172 2.99 -6.87 -6.68
CA CYS A 172 1.58 -7.02 -6.37
C CYS A 172 0.68 -6.77 -7.58
N ILE A 173 0.92 -5.70 -8.33
CA ILE A 173 0.15 -5.38 -9.54
C ILE A 173 0.30 -6.50 -10.58
N ALA A 174 1.52 -7.00 -10.80
CA ALA A 174 1.77 -8.09 -11.74
C ALA A 174 1.04 -9.38 -11.33
N LEU A 175 1.07 -9.74 -10.05
CA LEU A 175 0.35 -10.90 -9.53
C LEU A 175 -1.16 -10.77 -9.69
N ILE A 176 -1.73 -9.62 -9.35
CA ILE A 176 -3.16 -9.35 -9.52
C ILE A 176 -3.56 -9.45 -11.00
N ALA A 177 -2.77 -8.90 -11.92
CA ALA A 177 -3.01 -8.96 -13.35
C ALA A 177 -3.00 -10.41 -13.88
N ILE A 178 -2.01 -11.22 -13.45
CA ILE A 178 -1.91 -12.63 -13.81
C ILE A 178 -3.12 -13.41 -13.28
N LEU A 179 -3.48 -13.23 -12.00
CA LEU A 179 -4.63 -13.90 -11.39
C LEU A 179 -5.94 -13.54 -12.09
N LEU A 180 -6.11 -12.27 -12.45
CA LEU A 180 -7.28 -11.79 -13.20
C LEU A 180 -7.35 -12.45 -14.58
N LEU A 181 -6.23 -12.51 -15.30
CA LEU A 181 -6.14 -13.16 -16.60
C LEU A 181 -6.51 -14.66 -16.51
N VAL A 182 -5.94 -15.35 -15.53
CA VAL A 182 -6.24 -16.78 -15.29
C VAL A 182 -7.72 -16.97 -14.94
N SER A 183 -8.29 -16.10 -14.10
CA SER A 183 -9.72 -16.14 -13.73
C SER A 183 -10.61 -15.97 -14.97
N VAL A 184 -10.36 -14.97 -15.80
CA VAL A 184 -11.11 -14.75 -17.06
C VAL A 184 -10.98 -15.94 -18.00
N PHE A 185 -9.77 -16.50 -18.10
CA PHE A 185 -9.53 -17.69 -18.94
C PHE A 185 -10.34 -18.90 -18.46
N ILE A 186 -10.33 -19.17 -17.15
CA ILE A 186 -11.10 -20.29 -16.56
C ILE A 186 -12.60 -20.09 -16.80
N ILE A 187 -13.13 -18.90 -16.50
CA ILE A 187 -14.56 -18.58 -16.72
C ILE A 187 -14.92 -18.77 -18.19
N SER A 188 -14.13 -18.23 -19.12
CA SER A 188 -14.37 -18.35 -20.54
C SER A 188 -14.34 -19.82 -21.02
N HIS A 189 -13.39 -20.60 -20.53
CA HIS A 189 -13.27 -22.01 -20.87
C HIS A 189 -14.43 -22.85 -20.33
N THR A 190 -14.85 -22.56 -19.10
CA THR A 190 -15.99 -23.21 -18.45
C THR A 190 -17.29 -22.93 -19.21
N ILE A 191 -17.57 -21.67 -19.57
CA ILE A 191 -18.73 -21.30 -20.36
C ILE A 191 -18.74 -22.03 -21.71
N LYS A 192 -17.59 -22.05 -22.39
CA LYS A 192 -17.45 -22.73 -23.67
C LYS A 192 -17.74 -24.23 -23.57
N LEU A 193 -17.23 -24.88 -22.52
CA LEU A 193 -17.41 -26.31 -22.30
C LEU A 193 -18.88 -26.64 -21.98
N THR A 194 -19.53 -25.89 -21.10
CA THR A 194 -20.94 -26.05 -20.76
C THR A 194 -21.85 -25.80 -21.96
N THR A 195 -21.53 -24.78 -22.77
CA THR A 195 -22.30 -24.51 -24.02
C THR A 195 -22.15 -25.63 -25.04
N PHE A 196 -20.97 -26.25 -25.15
CA PHE A 196 -20.72 -27.35 -26.05
C PHE A 196 -21.48 -28.62 -25.64
N ASP A 197 -21.54 -28.91 -24.35
CA ASP A 197 -22.26 -30.08 -23.80
C ASP A 197 -23.78 -30.00 -24.04
N ARG A 198 -24.32 -28.77 -24.05
CA ARG A 198 -25.77 -28.49 -24.27
C ARG A 198 -26.11 -28.08 -25.70
N ARG A 199 -25.23 -28.29 -26.66
CA ARG A 199 -25.43 -27.83 -28.05
C ARG A 199 -26.72 -28.35 -28.68
N ASP A 200 -27.11 -29.59 -28.39
CA ASP A 200 -28.29 -30.23 -28.97
C ASP A 200 -29.60 -29.65 -28.38
N GLU A 201 -29.64 -29.35 -27.07
CA GLU A 201 -30.76 -28.65 -26.42
C GLU A 201 -30.89 -27.22 -26.94
N LEU A 202 -29.78 -26.51 -27.10
CA LEU A 202 -29.75 -25.15 -27.66
C LEU A 202 -30.18 -25.13 -29.13
N ALA A 203 -29.89 -26.16 -29.91
CA ALA A 203 -30.33 -26.28 -31.28
C ALA A 203 -31.86 -26.48 -31.38
N ILE A 204 -32.44 -27.30 -30.50
CA ILE A 204 -33.89 -27.51 -30.42
C ILE A 204 -34.60 -26.22 -30.00
N MET A 205 -34.11 -25.53 -28.97
CA MET A 205 -34.70 -24.25 -28.55
C MET A 205 -34.63 -23.17 -29.64
N LYS A 206 -33.58 -23.17 -30.44
CA LYS A 206 -33.45 -22.25 -31.57
C LYS A 206 -34.43 -22.57 -32.71
N MET A 207 -34.74 -23.85 -32.96
CA MET A 207 -35.74 -24.28 -33.91
C MET A 207 -37.14 -23.90 -33.48
N ASP A 208 -37.41 -23.92 -32.17
CA ASP A 208 -38.68 -23.48 -31.56
C ASP A 208 -38.84 -21.93 -31.53
N GLY A 209 -37.87 -21.17 -32.08
CA GLY A 209 -37.98 -19.72 -32.23
C GLY A 209 -37.47 -18.90 -31.05
N ALA A 210 -36.68 -19.50 -30.15
CA ALA A 210 -36.06 -18.76 -29.03
C ALA A 210 -35.09 -17.70 -29.53
N THR A 211 -35.19 -16.50 -28.96
CA THR A 211 -34.27 -15.39 -29.30
C THR A 211 -32.89 -15.62 -28.76
N THR A 212 -31.84 -15.11 -29.45
CA THR A 212 -30.43 -15.22 -29.02
C THR A 212 -30.18 -14.61 -27.65
N GLY A 213 -30.99 -13.65 -27.21
CA GLY A 213 -30.96 -13.09 -25.85
C GLY A 213 -31.43 -14.08 -24.78
N PHE A 214 -32.44 -14.86 -25.10
CA PHE A 214 -32.99 -15.90 -24.20
C PHE A 214 -32.00 -17.07 -24.04
N LEU A 215 -31.28 -17.43 -25.09
CA LEU A 215 -30.30 -18.50 -25.11
C LEU A 215 -28.97 -18.17 -24.37
N ARG A 216 -28.71 -16.89 -24.08
CA ARG A 216 -27.47 -16.42 -23.41
C ARG A 216 -27.57 -16.32 -21.89
N TRP A 217 -28.80 -16.35 -21.35
CA TRP A 217 -29.01 -16.08 -19.92
C TRP A 217 -29.15 -17.32 -19.02
N PRO A 218 -29.61 -18.50 -19.41
CA PRO A 218 -29.58 -19.68 -18.56
C PRO A 218 -28.25 -20.42 -18.51
#